data_960770882ffcc0c1c332bf6e030bbeb2
#
_entry.id   960770882ffcc0c1c332bf6e030bbeb2
#
_cell.length_a   1.000
_cell.length_b   1.000
_cell.length_c   1.000
_cell.angle_alpha   90.00
_cell.angle_beta   90.00
_cell.angle_gamma   90.00
#
_symmetry.space_group_name_H-M   'P 1'
#
loop_
_entity.id
_entity.type
_entity.pdbx_description
1 polymer ?
#
loop_
_entity_poly.entity_id
_entity_poly.type
_entity_poly.pdbx_seq_one_letter_code
_entity_poly.pdbx_strand_id
1 'polypeptide(L)'
;MKEDSEKTIQSPDQIADHLCVTFVPTYLLATAAGLLLAAFIVWGVLGNVSDKVYFSGVVFPVEGTADVTLPNKGIVRTMLVHNGDSVHVGQKIAMVSIGESYSFLTSTVSGLVISTKSDNEPFEAFDPIVSVVEGGVAAKSQQTMKEGADGQGKTQLIAYADNHAQRNLRIGMEAQVWPADEKRDEIGYVRGRISQVVRYPAAMDEVRQTLKSNILAKRLLEQGDVVYEVRIDLLRSPENAAYYDWSFGVPEGVSMDFGTYCSVLTETRRRSMFQYLFEASRTMIRNLTLKME
;
A
#
# COMPACT_ATOMS: atom_id res chain seq x y z
N MET A 1 7.18 95.75 -4.66
CA MET A 1 7.78 95.68 -5.99
C MET A 1 8.25 94.24 -6.10
N LYS A 2 7.56 93.55 -6.89
CA LYS A 2 7.74 92.11 -7.13
C LYS A 2 8.38 91.94 -8.48
N GLU A 3 9.38 91.10 -8.52
CA GLU A 3 9.84 90.58 -9.76
C GLU A 3 9.72 89.06 -9.75
N ASP A 4 8.85 88.64 -10.64
CA ASP A 4 8.51 87.26 -10.87
C ASP A 4 9.66 86.58 -11.59
N SER A 5 10.20 85.54 -11.02
CA SER A 5 11.10 84.65 -11.73
C SER A 5 10.31 83.56 -12.38
N GLU A 6 9.91 83.73 -13.63
CA GLU A 6 9.56 82.66 -14.53
C GLU A 6 10.80 81.78 -14.75
N LYS A 7 10.75 80.60 -14.15
CA LYS A 7 11.72 79.56 -14.48
C LYS A 7 11.31 78.98 -15.83
N THR A 8 12.08 79.43 -16.82
CA THR A 8 12.11 78.92 -18.18
C THR A 8 12.16 77.39 -18.17
N ILE A 9 11.24 76.79 -18.88
CA ILE A 9 11.20 75.38 -19.17
C ILE A 9 12.48 75.02 -19.92
N GLN A 10 13.26 74.17 -19.29
CA GLN A 10 14.53 73.67 -19.76
C GLN A 10 14.35 72.84 -21.03
N SER A 11 15.31 72.98 -21.94
CA SER A 11 15.33 72.39 -23.28
C SER A 11 15.12 70.89 -23.30
N PRO A 12 14.61 70.31 -24.42
CA PRO A 12 14.33 68.88 -24.64
C PRO A 12 15.56 67.99 -24.32
N ASP A 13 16.78 68.47 -24.38
CA ASP A 13 18.00 67.71 -24.12
C ASP A 13 18.15 67.28 -22.66
N GLN A 14 17.58 68.01 -21.68
CA GLN A 14 17.64 67.62 -20.28
C GLN A 14 16.64 66.53 -19.90
N ILE A 15 15.60 66.29 -20.74
CA ILE A 15 14.68 65.18 -20.56
C ILE A 15 15.28 63.88 -21.07
N ALA A 16 16.15 63.95 -22.09
CA ALA A 16 16.84 62.78 -22.61
C ALA A 16 17.88 62.18 -21.65
N ASP A 17 18.49 63.04 -20.81
CA ASP A 17 19.51 62.58 -19.85
C ASP A 17 18.94 61.77 -18.67
N HIS A 18 17.66 61.91 -18.38
CA HIS A 18 16.96 61.10 -17.39
C HIS A 18 16.43 59.75 -17.91
N LEU A 19 16.53 59.51 -19.24
CA LEU A 19 16.10 58.28 -19.89
C LEU A 19 17.25 57.28 -20.16
N CYS A 20 18.45 57.55 -19.66
CA CYS A 20 19.53 56.56 -19.68
C CYS A 20 19.26 55.43 -18.68
N VAL A 21 18.39 54.51 -19.05
CA VAL A 21 18.04 53.29 -18.29
C VAL A 21 19.18 52.24 -18.30
N THR A 22 20.38 52.65 -18.77
CA THR A 22 21.51 51.74 -18.94
C THR A 22 22.60 51.95 -17.91
N PHE A 23 22.27 51.89 -16.62
CA PHE A 23 23.26 51.76 -15.58
C PHE A 23 23.76 50.33 -15.46
N VAL A 24 25.05 50.13 -15.19
CA VAL A 24 25.64 48.80 -14.90
C VAL A 24 24.80 47.96 -13.98
N PRO A 25 24.14 48.47 -12.92
CA PRO A 25 23.23 47.68 -12.07
C PRO A 25 21.99 47.16 -12.79
N THR A 26 21.43 47.82 -13.82
CA THR A 26 20.28 47.31 -14.60
C THR A 26 20.67 46.11 -15.47
N TYR A 27 21.85 46.07 -16.03
CA TYR A 27 22.35 44.88 -16.74
C TYR A 27 22.59 43.70 -15.80
N LEU A 28 23.16 43.96 -14.60
CA LEU A 28 23.35 42.96 -13.56
C LEU A 28 21.99 42.41 -13.11
N LEU A 29 20.98 43.25 -12.92
CA LEU A 29 19.63 42.82 -12.56
C LEU A 29 18.98 41.98 -13.69
N ALA A 30 19.13 42.43 -14.94
CA ALA A 30 18.59 41.71 -16.09
C ALA A 30 19.28 40.36 -16.29
N THR A 31 20.60 40.28 -16.14
CA THR A 31 21.31 38.99 -16.23
C THR A 31 20.99 38.07 -15.06
N ALA A 32 20.84 38.57 -13.85
CA ALA A 32 20.40 37.80 -12.70
C ALA A 32 18.99 37.25 -12.89
N ALA A 33 18.05 38.09 -13.38
CA ALA A 33 16.69 37.68 -13.72
C ALA A 33 16.66 36.61 -14.83
N GLY A 34 17.51 36.78 -15.86
CA GLY A 34 17.65 35.81 -16.95
C GLY A 34 18.18 34.45 -16.47
N LEU A 35 19.21 34.48 -15.61
CA LEU A 35 19.75 33.25 -15.00
C LEU A 35 18.70 32.55 -14.10
N LEU A 36 17.93 33.31 -13.34
CA LEU A 36 16.87 32.79 -12.48
C LEU A 36 15.78 32.15 -13.30
N LEU A 37 15.38 32.80 -14.40
CA LEU A 37 14.38 32.26 -15.35
C LEU A 37 14.90 31.00 -16.05
N ALA A 38 16.15 30.99 -16.48
CA ALA A 38 16.79 29.79 -17.04
C ALA A 38 16.85 28.64 -16.04
N ALA A 39 17.24 28.91 -14.79
CA ALA A 39 17.25 27.93 -13.72
C ALA A 39 15.85 27.39 -13.43
N PHE A 40 14.81 28.25 -13.46
CA PHE A 40 13.43 27.85 -13.29
C PHE A 40 12.93 26.94 -14.44
N ILE A 41 13.31 27.25 -15.69
CA ILE A 41 12.99 26.41 -16.85
C ILE A 41 13.67 25.04 -16.74
N VAL A 42 14.96 25.01 -16.41
CA VAL A 42 15.73 23.79 -16.22
C VAL A 42 15.11 22.95 -15.09
N TRP A 43 14.79 23.57 -13.96
CA TRP A 43 14.14 22.90 -12.84
C TRP A 43 12.74 22.36 -13.23
N GLY A 44 11.95 23.12 -14.00
CA GLY A 44 10.63 22.70 -14.46
C GLY A 44 10.65 21.52 -15.45
N VAL A 45 11.73 21.40 -16.26
CA VAL A 45 11.93 20.26 -17.19
C VAL A 45 12.49 19.04 -16.47
N LEU A 46 13.50 19.23 -15.59
CA LEU A 46 14.19 18.15 -14.88
C LEU A 46 13.45 17.73 -13.61
N GLY A 47 12.64 18.61 -13.03
CA GLY A 47 11.83 18.34 -11.83
C GLY A 47 10.76 17.27 -12.13
N ASN A 48 10.76 16.20 -11.33
CA ASN A 48 9.79 15.12 -11.43
C ASN A 48 8.82 15.17 -10.26
N VAL A 49 7.54 15.12 -10.57
CA VAL A 49 6.46 14.90 -9.59
C VAL A 49 5.94 13.49 -9.78
N SER A 50 5.94 12.70 -8.72
CA SER A 50 5.36 11.36 -8.73
C SER A 50 3.96 11.37 -8.15
N ASP A 51 3.00 10.82 -8.92
CA ASP A 51 1.66 10.55 -8.41
C ASP A 51 1.74 9.34 -7.49
N LYS A 52 1.25 9.50 -6.26
CA LYS A 52 1.24 8.46 -5.24
C LYS A 52 -0.16 7.93 -5.04
N VAL A 53 -0.26 6.62 -4.92
CA VAL A 53 -1.52 5.93 -4.67
C VAL A 53 -1.39 5.16 -3.38
N TYR A 54 -2.39 5.32 -2.51
CA TYR A 54 -2.49 4.66 -1.21
C TYR A 54 -3.63 3.64 -1.26
N PHE A 55 -3.39 2.47 -0.70
CA PHE A 55 -4.38 1.43 -0.50
C PHE A 55 -3.94 0.54 0.65
N SER A 56 -4.77 -0.41 1.07
CA SER A 56 -4.45 -1.26 2.21
C SER A 56 -4.56 -2.73 1.86
N GLY A 57 -3.88 -3.56 2.61
CA GLY A 57 -3.86 -5.00 2.42
C GLY A 57 -3.54 -5.75 3.70
N VAL A 58 -3.46 -7.05 3.58
CA VAL A 58 -3.11 -7.98 4.66
C VAL A 58 -2.00 -8.91 4.21
N VAL A 59 -1.06 -9.15 5.08
CA VAL A 59 0.02 -10.13 4.86
C VAL A 59 -0.57 -11.54 4.85
N PHE A 60 -0.33 -12.28 3.77
CA PHE A 60 -0.90 -13.60 3.56
C PHE A 60 0.12 -14.56 2.92
N PRO A 61 0.02 -15.89 3.15
CA PRO A 61 0.90 -16.84 2.49
C PRO A 61 0.58 -16.95 0.99
N VAL A 62 1.59 -17.08 0.13
CA VAL A 62 1.42 -17.26 -1.32
C VAL A 62 0.70 -18.56 -1.65
N GLU A 63 1.00 -19.61 -0.90
CA GLU A 63 0.41 -20.95 -1.10
C GLU A 63 -1.02 -21.07 -0.58
N GLY A 64 -1.56 -19.97 0.04
CA GLY A 64 -2.90 -19.98 0.61
C GLY A 64 -2.97 -20.69 1.95
N THR A 65 -4.12 -21.28 2.23
CA THR A 65 -4.41 -22.01 3.47
C THR A 65 -4.80 -23.43 3.17
N ALA A 66 -4.36 -24.36 3.99
CA ALA A 66 -4.88 -25.73 3.99
C ALA A 66 -6.13 -25.77 4.87
N ASP A 67 -7.28 -26.04 4.24
CA ASP A 67 -8.55 -26.15 4.93
C ASP A 67 -8.76 -27.60 5.37
N VAL A 68 -8.95 -27.81 6.67
CA VAL A 68 -9.34 -29.13 7.19
C VAL A 68 -10.85 -29.24 7.12
N THR A 69 -11.33 -30.13 6.26
CA THR A 69 -12.76 -30.33 5.94
C THR A 69 -13.18 -31.78 6.18
N LEU A 70 -14.46 -32.01 6.24
CA LEU A 70 -15.04 -33.36 6.27
C LEU A 70 -16.03 -33.56 5.13
N PRO A 71 -16.13 -34.80 4.58
CA PRO A 71 -17.06 -35.08 3.47
C PRO A 71 -18.54 -35.18 3.90
N ASN A 72 -18.79 -35.20 5.20
CA ASN A 72 -20.12 -35.30 5.77
C ASN A 72 -20.47 -34.04 6.56
N LYS A 73 -21.77 -33.71 6.60
CA LYS A 73 -22.27 -32.64 7.46
C LYS A 73 -22.29 -33.05 8.93
N GLY A 74 -22.14 -32.09 9.82
CA GLY A 74 -22.14 -32.38 11.25
C GLY A 74 -22.15 -31.11 12.11
N ILE A 75 -21.78 -31.26 13.36
CA ILE A 75 -21.68 -30.16 14.33
C ILE A 75 -20.33 -30.27 15.02
N VAL A 76 -19.59 -29.15 15.10
CA VAL A 76 -18.41 -29.02 15.94
C VAL A 76 -18.85 -28.99 17.39
N ARG A 77 -18.46 -29.99 18.18
CA ARG A 77 -18.84 -30.05 19.61
C ARG A 77 -17.91 -29.26 20.48
N THR A 78 -16.62 -29.42 20.26
CA THR A 78 -15.59 -28.70 21.02
C THR A 78 -14.41 -28.48 20.10
N MET A 79 -13.97 -27.23 20.03
CA MET A 79 -12.72 -26.87 19.40
C MET A 79 -11.58 -27.03 20.39
N LEU A 80 -10.50 -27.70 19.98
CA LEU A 80 -9.32 -27.97 20.81
C LEU A 80 -8.17 -27.01 20.53
N VAL A 81 -8.30 -26.19 19.46
CA VAL A 81 -7.31 -25.20 19.03
C VAL A 81 -7.99 -23.87 18.77
N HIS A 82 -7.25 -22.78 18.90
CA HIS A 82 -7.72 -21.42 18.68
C HIS A 82 -6.92 -20.74 17.58
N ASN A 83 -7.42 -19.64 17.07
CA ASN A 83 -6.71 -18.82 16.11
C ASN A 83 -5.38 -18.34 16.73
N GLY A 84 -4.27 -18.52 16.01
CA GLY A 84 -2.93 -18.21 16.48
C GLY A 84 -2.17 -19.39 17.11
N ASP A 85 -2.81 -20.56 17.27
CA ASP A 85 -2.14 -21.76 17.74
C ASP A 85 -1.32 -22.43 16.63
N SER A 86 -0.20 -23.04 16.96
CA SER A 86 0.54 -23.92 16.05
C SER A 86 0.05 -25.34 16.19
N VAL A 87 -0.17 -26.01 15.06
CA VAL A 87 -0.60 -27.42 14.99
C VAL A 87 0.38 -28.25 14.19
N HIS A 88 0.42 -29.55 14.49
CA HIS A 88 1.23 -30.54 13.77
C HIS A 88 0.33 -31.56 13.07
N VAL A 89 0.88 -32.19 12.01
CA VAL A 89 0.18 -33.29 11.31
C VAL A 89 -0.23 -34.35 12.32
N GLY A 90 -1.51 -34.78 12.24
CA GLY A 90 -2.09 -35.78 13.14
C GLY A 90 -2.54 -35.26 14.50
N GLN A 91 -2.30 -33.99 14.85
CA GLN A 91 -2.77 -33.37 16.09
C GLN A 91 -4.30 -33.27 16.06
N LYS A 92 -4.96 -33.63 17.17
CA LYS A 92 -6.40 -33.45 17.35
C LYS A 92 -6.73 -31.96 17.45
N ILE A 93 -7.60 -31.46 16.58
CA ILE A 93 -7.95 -30.03 16.48
C ILE A 93 -9.39 -29.74 16.88
N ALA A 94 -10.30 -30.70 16.72
CA ALA A 94 -11.69 -30.57 17.12
C ALA A 94 -12.31 -31.92 17.46
N MET A 95 -13.36 -31.90 18.25
CA MET A 95 -14.30 -33.01 18.40
C MET A 95 -15.57 -32.67 17.64
N VAL A 96 -15.97 -33.53 16.70
CA VAL A 96 -17.15 -33.34 15.83
C VAL A 96 -18.16 -34.45 16.02
N SER A 97 -19.42 -34.12 15.81
CA SER A 97 -20.53 -35.10 15.79
C SER A 97 -21.07 -35.20 14.36
N ILE A 98 -21.05 -36.39 13.81
CA ILE A 98 -21.61 -36.73 12.50
C ILE A 98 -22.77 -37.72 12.75
N GLY A 99 -23.99 -37.22 12.65
CA GLY A 99 -25.17 -37.99 13.11
C GLY A 99 -25.08 -38.24 14.62
N GLU A 100 -25.13 -39.54 15.02
CA GLU A 100 -25.03 -39.97 16.43
C GLU A 100 -23.59 -40.31 16.86
N SER A 101 -22.64 -40.27 15.92
CA SER A 101 -21.25 -40.67 16.21
C SER A 101 -20.35 -39.43 16.49
N TYR A 102 -19.46 -39.59 17.48
CA TYR A 102 -18.43 -38.60 17.80
C TYR A 102 -17.08 -39.05 17.24
N SER A 103 -16.35 -38.13 16.65
CA SER A 103 -15.02 -38.39 16.16
C SER A 103 -14.09 -37.18 16.38
N PHE A 104 -12.78 -37.45 16.48
CA PHE A 104 -11.80 -36.40 16.52
C PHE A 104 -11.37 -36.04 15.10
N LEU A 105 -11.41 -34.75 14.80
CA LEU A 105 -10.80 -34.19 13.62
C LEU A 105 -9.30 -33.93 13.89
N THR A 106 -8.45 -34.37 12.98
CA THR A 106 -7.00 -34.20 13.08
C THR A 106 -6.49 -33.29 11.97
N SER A 107 -5.44 -32.53 12.27
CA SER A 107 -4.78 -31.68 11.26
C SER A 107 -4.06 -32.56 10.22
N THR A 108 -4.23 -32.21 8.95
CA THR A 108 -3.56 -32.83 7.81
C THR A 108 -2.20 -32.20 7.52
N VAL A 109 -1.96 -30.98 8.04
CA VAL A 109 -0.75 -30.18 7.80
C VAL A 109 -0.21 -29.63 9.14
N SER A 110 1.07 -29.26 9.13
CA SER A 110 1.68 -28.52 10.25
C SER A 110 1.71 -27.05 9.90
N GLY A 111 1.31 -26.20 10.84
CA GLY A 111 1.33 -24.74 10.61
C GLY A 111 0.57 -23.93 11.66
N LEU A 112 0.25 -22.72 11.30
CA LEU A 112 -0.46 -21.75 12.13
C LEU A 112 -1.96 -21.77 11.83
N VAL A 113 -2.79 -21.91 12.85
CA VAL A 113 -4.26 -21.83 12.76
C VAL A 113 -4.66 -20.36 12.58
N ILE A 114 -5.37 -20.05 11.50
CA ILE A 114 -5.84 -18.68 11.20
C ILE A 114 -7.34 -18.50 11.32
N SER A 115 -8.10 -19.59 11.17
CA SER A 115 -9.56 -19.58 11.30
C SER A 115 -10.05 -20.89 11.85
N THR A 116 -10.99 -20.81 12.79
CA THR A 116 -11.69 -21.95 13.38
C THR A 116 -13.19 -21.67 13.41
N LYS A 117 -14.02 -22.71 13.26
CA LYS A 117 -15.45 -22.64 13.62
C LYS A 117 -15.62 -22.55 15.13
N SER A 118 -16.79 -22.10 15.56
CA SER A 118 -17.14 -22.01 16.98
C SER A 118 -17.65 -23.35 17.52
N ASP A 119 -17.61 -23.49 18.86
CA ASP A 119 -18.26 -24.63 19.53
C ASP A 119 -19.75 -24.64 19.25
N ASN A 120 -20.28 -25.84 19.00
CA ASN A 120 -21.65 -26.12 18.61
C ASN A 120 -22.10 -25.51 17.25
N GLU A 121 -21.16 -25.05 16.44
CA GLU A 121 -21.44 -24.55 15.10
C GLU A 121 -21.65 -25.71 14.12
N PRO A 122 -22.76 -25.70 13.32
CA PRO A 122 -22.99 -26.71 12.28
C PRO A 122 -22.04 -26.46 11.09
N PHE A 123 -21.68 -27.52 10.39
CA PHE A 123 -20.92 -27.47 9.16
C PHE A 123 -21.56 -28.40 8.10
N GLU A 124 -21.51 -27.94 6.86
CA GLU A 124 -21.91 -28.75 5.70
C GLU A 124 -20.71 -29.57 5.18
N ALA A 125 -21.00 -30.49 4.24
CA ALA A 125 -19.96 -31.30 3.61
C ALA A 125 -18.93 -30.37 2.92
N PHE A 126 -17.64 -30.64 3.16
CA PHE A 126 -16.51 -29.87 2.64
C PHE A 126 -16.40 -28.43 3.11
N ASP A 127 -17.19 -28.00 4.11
CA ASP A 127 -16.97 -26.71 4.76
C ASP A 127 -15.64 -26.70 5.52
N PRO A 128 -14.87 -25.60 5.48
CA PRO A 128 -13.66 -25.47 6.29
C PRO A 128 -14.01 -25.39 7.78
N ILE A 129 -13.52 -26.34 8.56
CA ILE A 129 -13.68 -26.38 10.01
C ILE A 129 -12.53 -25.63 10.68
N VAL A 130 -11.32 -25.87 10.19
CA VAL A 130 -10.10 -25.19 10.61
C VAL A 130 -9.28 -24.85 9.37
N SER A 131 -8.78 -23.63 9.26
CA SER A 131 -7.85 -23.21 8.21
C SER A 131 -6.47 -23.01 8.80
N VAL A 132 -5.47 -23.68 8.23
CA VAL A 132 -4.08 -23.68 8.69
C VAL A 132 -3.18 -23.11 7.60
N VAL A 133 -2.29 -22.18 7.95
CA VAL A 133 -1.20 -21.72 7.09
C VAL A 133 -0.05 -22.69 7.23
N GLU A 134 0.28 -23.40 6.16
CA GLU A 134 1.37 -24.38 6.16
C GLU A 134 2.71 -23.66 6.35
N GLY A 135 3.57 -24.20 7.24
CA GLY A 135 4.85 -23.59 7.59
C GLY A 135 4.77 -22.30 8.40
N GLY A 136 3.57 -21.82 8.73
CA GLY A 136 3.38 -20.69 9.65
C GLY A 136 3.79 -21.06 11.07
N VAL A 137 4.50 -20.14 11.76
CA VAL A 137 4.93 -20.32 13.16
C VAL A 137 4.19 -19.31 14.01
N ALA A 138 3.69 -19.74 15.18
CA ALA A 138 3.04 -18.83 16.12
C ALA A 138 4.02 -17.75 16.58
N ALA A 139 3.53 -16.52 16.75
CA ALA A 139 4.31 -15.34 17.15
C ALA A 139 5.14 -15.57 18.45
N LYS A 140 4.72 -16.48 19.30
CA LYS A 140 5.46 -16.86 20.54
C LYS A 140 6.76 -17.63 20.28
N SER A 141 6.97 -18.15 19.06
CA SER A 141 8.13 -18.99 18.71
C SER A 141 9.25 -18.21 18.01
N GLN A 142 9.12 -16.92 17.78
CA GLN A 142 10.10 -16.11 17.05
C GLN A 142 11.47 -15.99 17.74
N GLN A 143 11.56 -16.29 19.04
CA GLN A 143 12.84 -16.27 19.76
C GLN A 143 13.75 -17.48 19.44
N THR A 144 13.26 -18.50 18.73
CA THR A 144 14.01 -19.74 18.48
C THR A 144 14.39 -19.93 16.99
N MET A 145 14.17 -18.92 16.14
CA MET A 145 14.48 -19.01 14.69
C MET A 145 15.96 -18.84 14.39
N LYS A 146 16.84 -19.63 15.01
CA LYS A 146 18.27 -19.67 14.62
C LYS A 146 18.66 -20.81 13.68
N GLU A 147 17.79 -21.76 13.41
CA GLU A 147 18.15 -22.90 12.54
C GLU A 147 16.92 -23.39 11.77
N GLY A 148 16.92 -23.20 10.44
CA GLY A 148 15.97 -23.84 9.54
C GLY A 148 15.25 -22.89 8.57
N ALA A 149 16.01 -22.17 7.74
CA ALA A 149 15.47 -21.20 6.79
C ALA A 149 14.70 -21.78 5.59
N ASP A 150 14.55 -23.11 5.47
CA ASP A 150 13.90 -23.75 4.32
C ASP A 150 12.36 -23.89 4.41
N GLY A 151 11.77 -23.54 5.56
CA GLY A 151 10.34 -23.72 5.82
C GLY A 151 9.48 -22.45 5.84
N GLN A 152 10.05 -21.27 5.58
CA GLN A 152 9.25 -20.05 5.51
C GLN A 152 8.57 -19.93 4.15
N GLY A 153 7.29 -20.29 4.09
CA GLY A 153 6.45 -20.10 2.92
C GLY A 153 6.60 -18.68 2.36
N LYS A 154 6.59 -18.55 1.05
CA LYS A 154 6.60 -17.26 0.37
C LYS A 154 5.44 -16.42 0.87
N THR A 155 5.70 -15.21 1.32
CA THR A 155 4.72 -14.28 1.85
C THR A 155 4.40 -13.22 0.82
N GLN A 156 3.14 -12.95 0.63
CA GLN A 156 2.62 -11.88 -0.22
C GLN A 156 1.71 -10.97 0.59
N LEU A 157 1.51 -9.77 0.13
CA LEU A 157 0.46 -8.90 0.61
C LEU A 157 -0.72 -8.99 -0.37
N ILE A 158 -1.89 -9.35 0.14
CA ILE A 158 -3.15 -9.23 -0.59
C ILE A 158 -3.75 -7.89 -0.23
N ALA A 159 -3.80 -6.98 -1.19
CA ALA A 159 -4.27 -5.62 -1.01
C ALA A 159 -5.49 -5.35 -1.88
N TYR A 160 -6.28 -4.37 -1.47
CA TYR A 160 -7.48 -3.95 -2.20
C TYR A 160 -7.37 -2.47 -2.51
N ALA A 161 -7.44 -2.16 -3.79
CA ALA A 161 -7.31 -0.82 -4.32
C ALA A 161 -8.63 -0.35 -4.95
N ASP A 162 -8.95 0.93 -4.83
CA ASP A 162 -10.08 1.53 -5.50
C ASP A 162 -9.90 1.58 -7.02
N ASN A 163 -10.95 1.94 -7.76
CA ASN A 163 -10.93 2.02 -9.21
C ASN A 163 -9.90 3.03 -9.75
N HIS A 164 -9.68 4.13 -9.03
CA HIS A 164 -8.70 5.14 -9.44
C HIS A 164 -7.26 4.60 -9.31
N ALA A 165 -6.97 3.96 -8.19
CA ALA A 165 -5.69 3.31 -7.94
C ALA A 165 -5.42 2.20 -8.96
N GLN A 166 -6.36 1.27 -9.13
CA GLN A 166 -6.23 0.11 -10.00
C GLN A 166 -5.87 0.48 -11.45
N ARG A 167 -6.48 1.55 -12.00
CA ARG A 167 -6.18 2.02 -13.37
C ARG A 167 -4.72 2.43 -13.57
N ASN A 168 -4.08 2.91 -12.55
CA ASN A 168 -2.71 3.41 -12.57
C ASN A 168 -1.68 2.35 -12.19
N LEU A 169 -2.09 1.28 -11.50
CA LEU A 169 -1.21 0.20 -11.09
C LEU A 169 -0.81 -0.71 -12.27
N ARG A 170 0.42 -1.17 -12.27
CA ARG A 170 1.00 -2.11 -13.24
C ARG A 170 1.83 -3.16 -12.52
N ILE A 171 1.84 -4.37 -13.07
CA ILE A 171 2.72 -5.44 -12.61
C ILE A 171 4.18 -4.99 -12.72
N GLY A 172 4.98 -5.30 -11.70
CA GLY A 172 6.39 -4.95 -11.60
C GLY A 172 6.67 -3.60 -10.94
N MET A 173 5.65 -2.78 -10.65
CA MET A 173 5.83 -1.53 -9.87
C MET A 173 6.31 -1.83 -8.46
N GLU A 174 7.14 -0.94 -7.94
CA GLU A 174 7.58 -0.97 -6.55
C GLU A 174 6.47 -0.49 -5.62
N ALA A 175 6.32 -1.18 -4.50
CA ALA A 175 5.39 -0.84 -3.45
C ALA A 175 6.15 -0.71 -2.12
N GLN A 176 5.74 0.26 -1.33
CA GLN A 176 6.22 0.49 0.03
C GLN A 176 5.11 0.01 0.97
N VAL A 177 5.43 -0.93 1.85
CA VAL A 177 4.47 -1.60 2.72
C VAL A 177 4.88 -1.42 4.18
N TRP A 178 3.96 -1.02 5.04
CA TRP A 178 4.20 -0.89 6.48
C TRP A 178 2.93 -1.25 7.26
N PRO A 179 3.02 -1.72 8.52
CA PRO A 179 1.86 -1.95 9.37
C PRO A 179 1.03 -0.67 9.51
N ALA A 180 -0.29 -0.77 9.40
CA ALA A 180 -1.17 0.40 9.33
C ALA A 180 -1.37 1.12 10.68
N ASP A 181 -0.99 0.50 11.78
CA ASP A 181 -0.97 1.04 13.15
C ASP A 181 0.30 1.86 13.44
N GLU A 182 1.30 1.77 12.56
CA GLU A 182 2.57 2.45 12.72
C GLU A 182 2.75 3.58 11.70
N LYS A 183 3.64 4.52 12.03
CA LYS A 183 3.97 5.62 11.11
C LYS A 183 5.16 5.26 10.24
N ARG A 184 4.96 5.30 8.93
CA ARG A 184 5.99 5.03 7.93
C ARG A 184 7.29 5.79 8.16
N ASP A 185 7.20 7.05 8.58
CA ASP A 185 8.37 7.94 8.74
C ASP A 185 9.20 7.60 10.00
N GLU A 186 8.62 6.85 10.95
CA GLU A 186 9.28 6.41 12.18
C GLU A 186 9.94 5.04 12.00
N ILE A 187 9.20 4.06 11.44
CA ILE A 187 9.68 2.67 11.33
C ILE A 187 10.25 2.32 9.95
N GLY A 188 10.03 3.17 8.95
CA GLY A 188 10.33 2.85 7.56
C GLY A 188 9.22 2.00 6.90
N TYR A 189 9.61 1.26 5.87
CA TYR A 189 8.71 0.41 5.10
C TYR A 189 9.45 -0.80 4.55
N VAL A 190 8.73 -1.87 4.33
CA VAL A 190 9.21 -3.05 3.59
C VAL A 190 9.05 -2.79 2.11
N ARG A 191 10.07 -3.11 1.33
CA ARG A 191 10.00 -3.06 -0.13
C ARG A 191 9.20 -4.25 -0.65
N GLY A 192 8.29 -3.97 -1.58
CA GLY A 192 7.51 -4.97 -2.28
C GLY A 192 7.46 -4.70 -3.76
N ARG A 193 7.00 -5.67 -4.52
CA ARG A 193 6.77 -5.56 -5.95
C ARG A 193 5.40 -6.10 -6.30
N ILE A 194 4.63 -5.33 -7.08
CA ILE A 194 3.32 -5.77 -7.56
C ILE A 194 3.51 -6.95 -8.49
N SER A 195 2.98 -8.12 -8.09
CA SER A 195 3.03 -9.36 -8.86
C SER A 195 1.76 -9.56 -9.68
N GLN A 196 0.60 -9.14 -9.17
CA GLN A 196 -0.67 -9.27 -9.87
C GLN A 196 -1.59 -8.10 -9.61
N VAL A 197 -2.34 -7.70 -10.63
CA VAL A 197 -3.44 -6.70 -10.54
C VAL A 197 -4.67 -7.33 -11.18
N VAL A 198 -5.66 -7.64 -10.36
CA VAL A 198 -6.94 -8.19 -10.84
C VAL A 198 -7.77 -7.05 -11.42
N ARG A 199 -8.37 -7.28 -12.58
CA ARG A 199 -9.18 -6.26 -13.29
C ARG A 199 -10.67 -6.41 -13.08
N TYR A 200 -11.06 -7.42 -12.32
CA TYR A 200 -12.43 -7.68 -11.95
C TYR A 200 -12.68 -7.24 -10.51
N PRO A 201 -13.80 -6.59 -10.21
CA PRO A 201 -14.13 -6.18 -8.86
C PRO A 201 -14.20 -7.37 -7.90
N ALA A 202 -13.61 -7.22 -6.73
CA ALA A 202 -13.67 -8.25 -5.70
C ALA A 202 -15.05 -8.26 -5.03
N ALA A 203 -15.67 -9.44 -4.96
CA ALA A 203 -16.92 -9.64 -4.24
C ALA A 203 -16.66 -9.86 -2.73
N MET A 204 -17.57 -9.43 -1.87
CA MET A 204 -17.46 -9.59 -0.40
C MET A 204 -17.20 -11.05 0.00
N ASP A 205 -17.89 -11.99 -0.61
CA ASP A 205 -17.76 -13.40 -0.27
C ASP A 205 -16.41 -13.98 -0.71
N GLU A 206 -15.88 -13.53 -1.85
CA GLU A 206 -14.55 -13.90 -2.33
C GLU A 206 -13.46 -13.41 -1.39
N VAL A 207 -13.51 -12.12 -1.00
CA VAL A 207 -12.58 -11.53 -0.05
C VAL A 207 -12.63 -12.24 1.31
N ARG A 208 -13.83 -12.56 1.78
CA ARG A 208 -14.04 -13.30 3.02
C ARG A 208 -13.43 -14.71 2.95
N GLN A 209 -13.63 -15.40 1.84
CA GLN A 209 -13.05 -16.73 1.63
C GLN A 209 -11.53 -16.69 1.55
N THR A 210 -10.98 -15.69 0.89
CA THR A 210 -9.52 -15.51 0.77
C THR A 210 -8.88 -15.19 2.10
N LEU A 211 -9.42 -14.20 2.83
CA LEU A 211 -8.82 -13.72 4.08
C LEU A 211 -9.23 -14.52 5.33
N LYS A 212 -10.21 -15.43 5.20
CA LYS A 212 -10.77 -16.21 6.32
C LYS A 212 -11.21 -15.35 7.53
N SER A 213 -11.47 -14.06 7.31
CA SER A 213 -11.83 -13.10 8.35
C SER A 213 -12.88 -12.11 7.85
N ASN A 214 -14.04 -12.10 8.49
CA ASN A 214 -15.11 -11.15 8.20
C ASN A 214 -14.73 -9.71 8.55
N ILE A 215 -13.95 -9.53 9.61
CA ILE A 215 -13.54 -8.19 10.10
C ILE A 215 -12.57 -7.57 9.10
N LEU A 216 -11.56 -8.33 8.66
CA LEU A 216 -10.58 -7.86 7.68
C LEU A 216 -11.24 -7.61 6.31
N ALA A 217 -12.10 -8.52 5.85
CA ALA A 217 -12.83 -8.35 4.61
C ALA A 217 -13.67 -7.07 4.61
N LYS A 218 -14.43 -6.82 5.68
CA LYS A 218 -15.23 -5.61 5.82
C LYS A 218 -14.36 -4.36 5.81
N ARG A 219 -13.29 -4.32 6.60
CA ARG A 219 -12.39 -3.16 6.71
C ARG A 219 -11.69 -2.84 5.38
N LEU A 220 -11.31 -3.85 4.60
CA LEU A 220 -10.67 -3.65 3.30
C LEU A 220 -11.64 -3.18 2.22
N LEU A 221 -12.89 -3.63 2.25
CA LEU A 221 -13.91 -3.22 1.30
C LEU A 221 -14.51 -1.84 1.60
N GLU A 222 -14.41 -1.36 2.83
CA GLU A 222 -14.85 0.00 3.21
C GLU A 222 -13.97 1.11 2.58
N GLN A 223 -12.86 0.79 1.91
CA GLN A 223 -11.99 1.75 1.24
C GLN A 223 -12.62 2.38 -0.01
N GLY A 224 -13.70 1.83 -0.57
CA GLY A 224 -14.39 2.36 -1.74
C GLY A 224 -15.60 1.51 -2.14
N ASP A 225 -16.47 2.07 -3.00
CA ASP A 225 -17.66 1.38 -3.50
C ASP A 225 -17.31 0.12 -4.31
N VAL A 226 -16.18 0.16 -5.03
CA VAL A 226 -15.68 -0.94 -5.85
C VAL A 226 -14.18 -1.07 -5.63
N VAL A 227 -13.73 -2.23 -5.17
CA VAL A 227 -12.32 -2.52 -4.91
C VAL A 227 -11.82 -3.68 -5.78
N TYR A 228 -10.53 -3.65 -6.06
CA TYR A 228 -9.84 -4.62 -6.91
C TYR A 228 -8.68 -5.23 -6.15
N GLU A 229 -8.51 -6.55 -6.27
CA GLU A 229 -7.42 -7.26 -5.64
C GLU A 229 -6.08 -6.94 -6.32
N VAL A 230 -5.09 -6.67 -5.51
CA VAL A 230 -3.69 -6.43 -5.91
C VAL A 230 -2.80 -7.31 -5.05
N ARG A 231 -1.95 -8.12 -5.67
CA ARG A 231 -0.98 -8.94 -4.95
C ARG A 231 0.41 -8.32 -5.06
N ILE A 232 1.09 -8.29 -3.94
CA ILE A 232 2.40 -7.68 -3.80
C ILE A 232 3.33 -8.68 -3.13
N ASP A 233 4.39 -9.05 -3.84
CA ASP A 233 5.44 -9.89 -3.28
C ASP A 233 6.35 -9.03 -2.40
N LEU A 234 6.48 -9.40 -1.13
CA LEU A 234 7.36 -8.73 -0.19
C LEU A 234 8.81 -9.18 -0.43
N LEU A 235 9.71 -8.22 -0.61
CA LEU A 235 11.12 -8.51 -0.86
C LEU A 235 11.83 -8.90 0.42
N ARG A 236 12.73 -9.87 0.32
CA ARG A 236 13.62 -10.30 1.40
C ARG A 236 14.91 -9.50 1.36
N SER A 237 15.50 -9.28 2.53
CA SER A 237 16.80 -8.61 2.64
C SER A 237 17.88 -9.39 1.88
N PRO A 238 18.70 -8.72 1.06
CA PRO A 238 19.80 -9.37 0.36
C PRO A 238 20.89 -9.87 1.31
N GLU A 239 21.00 -9.31 2.52
CA GLU A 239 21.98 -9.70 3.52
C GLU A 239 21.53 -10.90 4.34
N ASN A 240 20.22 -11.01 4.61
CA ASN A 240 19.64 -12.10 5.37
C ASN A 240 18.21 -12.39 4.91
N ALA A 241 18.04 -13.50 4.20
CA ALA A 241 16.74 -13.92 3.66
C ALA A 241 15.67 -14.22 4.74
N ALA A 242 16.05 -14.31 6.02
CA ALA A 242 15.09 -14.47 7.12
C ALA A 242 14.27 -13.20 7.38
N TYR A 243 14.78 -12.03 6.99
CA TYR A 243 14.11 -10.75 7.22
C TYR A 243 13.59 -10.14 5.92
N TYR A 244 12.58 -9.29 6.03
CA TYR A 244 12.13 -8.46 4.92
C TYR A 244 13.11 -7.32 4.66
N ASP A 245 13.10 -6.81 3.43
CA ASP A 245 13.92 -5.67 3.00
C ASP A 245 13.32 -4.36 3.50
N TRP A 246 13.71 -3.95 4.71
CA TRP A 246 13.29 -2.70 5.33
C TRP A 246 14.14 -1.52 4.86
N SER A 247 13.49 -0.37 4.67
CA SER A 247 14.17 0.86 4.19
C SER A 247 15.18 1.44 5.20
N PHE A 248 14.93 1.28 6.51
CA PHE A 248 15.79 1.81 7.60
C PHE A 248 16.40 0.70 8.48
N GLY A 249 16.34 -0.56 8.02
CA GLY A 249 16.69 -1.71 8.84
C GLY A 249 15.47 -2.25 9.59
N VAL A 250 15.60 -3.44 10.17
CA VAL A 250 14.49 -4.11 10.86
C VAL A 250 14.15 -3.36 12.15
N PRO A 251 12.94 -2.79 12.28
CA PRO A 251 12.54 -2.06 13.48
C PRO A 251 12.35 -3.02 14.67
N GLU A 252 12.69 -2.58 15.88
CA GLU A 252 12.46 -3.36 17.09
C GLU A 252 10.97 -3.39 17.45
N GLY A 253 10.44 -4.56 17.74
CA GLY A 253 9.06 -4.75 18.19
C GLY A 253 7.99 -4.70 17.09
N VAL A 254 8.36 -4.49 15.84
CA VAL A 254 7.44 -4.48 14.69
C VAL A 254 7.60 -5.76 13.89
N SER A 255 6.52 -6.49 13.69
CA SER A 255 6.52 -7.71 12.88
C SER A 255 5.55 -7.60 11.70
N MET A 256 5.89 -8.31 10.61
CA MET A 256 5.07 -8.44 9.41
C MET A 256 4.56 -9.88 9.32
N ASP A 257 3.83 -10.31 10.35
CA ASP A 257 3.28 -11.66 10.45
C ASP A 257 2.02 -11.84 9.62
N PHE A 258 1.60 -13.09 9.44
CA PHE A 258 0.34 -13.40 8.76
C PHE A 258 -0.84 -12.73 9.47
N GLY A 259 -1.72 -12.10 8.69
CA GLY A 259 -2.85 -11.35 9.21
C GLY A 259 -2.54 -9.89 9.56
N THR A 260 -1.28 -9.45 9.51
CA THR A 260 -0.94 -8.03 9.74
C THR A 260 -1.61 -7.15 8.70
N TYR A 261 -2.40 -6.18 9.17
CA TYR A 261 -3.04 -5.18 8.31
C TYR A 261 -2.02 -4.08 7.99
N CYS A 262 -1.80 -3.85 6.70
CA CYS A 262 -0.76 -2.98 6.19
C CYS A 262 -1.31 -1.87 5.32
N SER A 263 -0.65 -0.72 5.38
CA SER A 263 -0.81 0.36 4.42
C SER A 263 0.22 0.20 3.30
N VAL A 264 -0.18 0.55 2.09
CA VAL A 264 0.63 0.45 0.88
C VAL A 264 0.69 1.80 0.18
N LEU A 265 1.89 2.16 -0.25
CA LEU A 265 2.14 3.30 -1.13
C LEU A 265 2.84 2.80 -2.39
N THR A 266 2.31 3.18 -3.55
CA THR A 266 2.96 2.93 -4.84
C THR A 266 3.07 4.21 -5.64
N GLU A 267 4.23 4.47 -6.23
CA GLU A 267 4.43 5.56 -7.16
C GLU A 267 4.01 5.12 -8.56
N THR A 268 2.97 5.76 -9.11
CA THR A 268 2.35 5.31 -10.35
C THR A 268 2.86 6.00 -11.60
N ARG A 269 3.06 7.31 -11.56
CA ARG A 269 3.53 8.10 -12.70
C ARG A 269 4.53 9.15 -12.23
N ARG A 270 5.64 9.25 -12.97
CA ARG A 270 6.56 10.38 -12.86
C ARG A 270 6.24 11.35 -14.01
N ARG A 271 5.88 12.58 -13.66
CA ARG A 271 5.61 13.65 -14.63
C ARG A 271 6.55 14.81 -14.38
N SER A 272 6.95 15.51 -15.46
CA SER A 272 7.67 16.77 -15.28
C SER A 272 6.70 17.84 -14.74
N MET A 273 7.23 18.82 -14.00
CA MET A 273 6.46 19.94 -13.45
C MET A 273 5.69 20.69 -14.55
N PHE A 274 6.28 20.85 -15.73
CA PHE A 274 5.61 21.49 -16.85
C PHE A 274 4.40 20.70 -17.35
N GLN A 275 4.49 19.36 -17.44
CA GLN A 275 3.35 18.52 -17.82
C GLN A 275 2.20 18.65 -16.82
N TYR A 276 2.53 18.71 -15.51
CA TYR A 276 1.55 18.91 -14.46
C TYR A 276 0.84 20.26 -14.56
N LEU A 277 1.60 21.35 -14.78
CA LEU A 277 1.05 22.70 -14.97
C LEU A 277 0.19 22.82 -16.23
N PHE A 278 0.59 22.20 -17.35
CA PHE A 278 -0.18 22.20 -18.59
C PHE A 278 -1.48 21.40 -18.47
N GLU A 279 -1.50 20.26 -17.77
CA GLU A 279 -2.73 19.52 -17.52
C GLU A 279 -3.67 20.30 -16.57
N ALA A 280 -3.14 20.91 -15.53
CA ALA A 280 -3.90 21.76 -14.63
C ALA A 280 -4.55 22.94 -15.35
N SER A 281 -3.80 23.63 -16.23
CA SER A 281 -4.31 24.76 -17.02
C SER A 281 -5.38 24.33 -18.04
N ARG A 282 -5.20 23.19 -18.72
CA ARG A 282 -6.22 22.62 -19.62
C ARG A 282 -7.51 22.28 -18.91
N THR A 283 -7.40 21.70 -17.71
CA THR A 283 -8.57 21.36 -16.90
C THR A 283 -9.31 22.60 -16.43
N MET A 284 -8.58 23.65 -16.04
CA MET A 284 -9.15 24.93 -15.65
C MET A 284 -9.86 25.63 -16.80
N ILE A 285 -9.27 25.66 -18.00
CA ILE A 285 -9.88 26.24 -19.21
C ILE A 285 -11.15 25.47 -19.60
N ARG A 286 -11.11 24.13 -19.57
CA ARG A 286 -12.29 23.31 -19.88
C ARG A 286 -13.43 23.52 -18.89
N ASN A 287 -13.13 23.68 -17.60
CA ASN A 287 -14.13 23.95 -16.57
C ASN A 287 -14.72 25.37 -16.69
N LEU A 288 -13.94 26.34 -17.19
CA LEU A 288 -14.43 27.70 -17.48
C LEU A 288 -15.35 27.70 -18.70
N THR A 289 -15.01 26.97 -19.76
CA THR A 289 -15.88 26.87 -20.99
C THR A 289 -17.20 26.17 -20.67
N LEU A 290 -17.19 25.10 -19.87
CA LEU A 290 -18.43 24.40 -19.45
C LEU A 290 -19.32 25.21 -18.49
N LYS A 291 -18.82 26.28 -17.91
CA LYS A 291 -19.56 27.16 -17.00
C LYS A 291 -20.16 28.39 -17.74
N MET A 292 -19.79 28.58 -19.00
CA MET A 292 -20.25 29.68 -19.86
C MET A 292 -21.30 29.22 -20.87
N GLU A 293 -21.58 27.92 -20.99
CA GLU A 293 -22.75 27.33 -21.67
C GLU A 293 -23.86 27.04 -20.67
#